data_86d269a9cbd4888fb69446f9cf8d87ca
#
_entry.id   86d269a9cbd4888fb69446f9cf8d87ca
#
_cell.length_a   1.000
_cell.length_b   1.000
_cell.length_c   1.000
_cell.angle_alpha   90.00
_cell.angle_beta   90.00
_cell.angle_gamma   90.00
#
_symmetry.space_group_name_H-M   'P 1'
#
loop_
_entity.id
_entity.type
_entity.pdbx_description
1 polymer ?
#
loop_
_entity_poly.entity_id
_entity_poly.type
_entity_poly.pdbx_seq_one_letter_code
_entity_poly.pdbx_strand_id
1 'polypeptide(L)'
;MGSILLSAGEKGKRYIFPNGEVMIHQPSLGGHIQGVSADMEIHAEQILRTKEMGARILAENTGQTIERIRKDFERDYWMDAEKSIEYGIVDKILNKMA
;
A
#
# COMPACT_ATOMS: atom_id res chain seq x y z
N MET A 1 -1.67 0.13 5.64
CA MET A 1 -1.60 1.58 5.91
C MET A 1 -0.16 2.11 5.95
N GLY A 2 0.78 1.33 6.50
CA GLY A 2 2.18 1.76 6.56
C GLY A 2 2.79 2.11 5.21
N SER A 3 2.51 1.33 4.17
CA SER A 3 3.04 1.59 2.83
C SER A 3 2.49 2.89 2.24
N ILE A 4 1.26 3.22 2.52
CA ILE A 4 0.65 4.48 2.08
C ILE A 4 1.33 5.66 2.76
N LEU A 5 1.53 5.58 4.06
CA LEU A 5 2.23 6.62 4.82
C LEU A 5 3.66 6.81 4.33
N LEU A 6 4.36 5.71 4.09
CA LEU A 6 5.73 5.76 3.58
C LEU A 6 5.79 6.43 2.22
N SER A 7 4.91 6.04 1.30
CA SER A 7 4.88 6.60 -0.05
C SER A 7 4.47 8.06 -0.09
N ALA A 8 3.78 8.54 0.96
CA ALA A 8 3.29 9.92 1.05
C ALA A 8 4.37 10.92 1.50
N GLY A 9 5.56 10.45 1.87
CA GLY A 9 6.67 11.34 2.22
C GLY A 9 7.10 12.20 1.05
N GLU A 10 7.89 13.22 1.33
CA GLU A 10 8.40 14.10 0.29
C GLU A 10 9.26 13.33 -0.70
N LYS A 11 8.97 13.47 -1.98
CA LYS A 11 9.76 12.79 -3.02
C LYS A 11 11.22 13.19 -2.95
N GLY A 12 12.11 12.21 -3.07
CA GLY A 12 13.53 12.38 -2.87
C GLY A 12 13.99 12.16 -1.45
N LYS A 13 13.06 12.08 -0.51
CA LYS A 13 13.35 11.97 0.94
C LYS A 13 12.67 10.77 1.59
N ARG A 14 12.25 9.78 0.80
CA ARG A 14 11.67 8.55 1.34
C ARG A 14 12.76 7.49 1.35
N TYR A 15 13.04 6.92 2.52
CA TYR A 15 14.19 6.03 2.73
C TYR A 15 13.76 4.66 3.23
N ILE A 16 14.57 3.66 2.93
CA ILE A 16 14.41 2.32 3.46
C ILE A 16 15.79 1.79 3.85
N PHE A 17 15.86 0.98 4.92
CA PHE A 17 17.10 0.30 5.28
C PHE A 17 17.37 -0.86 4.31
N PRO A 18 18.65 -1.28 4.15
CA PRO A 18 19.01 -2.33 3.18
C PRO A 18 18.24 -3.64 3.36
N ASN A 19 17.91 -3.99 4.60
CA ASN A 19 17.17 -5.20 4.92
C ASN A 19 15.68 -4.96 5.14
N GLY A 20 15.22 -3.75 4.84
CA GLY A 20 13.82 -3.40 4.97
C GLY A 20 12.96 -4.05 3.90
N GLU A 21 11.71 -4.26 4.25
CA GLU A 21 10.72 -4.79 3.32
C GLU A 21 9.46 -3.96 3.39
N VAL A 22 8.80 -3.81 2.25
CA VAL A 22 7.53 -3.12 2.17
C VAL A 22 6.51 -4.09 1.59
N MET A 23 5.34 -4.14 2.21
CA MET A 23 4.23 -4.93 1.71
C MET A 23 3.07 -4.01 1.37
N ILE A 24 2.46 -4.26 0.22
CA ILE A 24 1.16 -3.65 -0.08
C ILE A 24 0.11 -4.75 -0.13
N HIS A 25 -1.07 -4.43 0.35
CA HIS A 25 -2.19 -5.36 0.31
C HIS A 25 -3.50 -4.58 0.33
N GLN A 26 -4.54 -5.20 -0.17
CA GLN A 26 -5.85 -4.58 -0.14
C GLN A 26 -6.41 -4.59 1.28
N PRO A 27 -7.24 -3.60 1.64
CA PRO A 27 -7.95 -3.67 2.90
C PRO A 27 -8.89 -4.88 2.90
N SER A 28 -9.00 -5.54 4.04
CA SER A 28 -9.87 -6.70 4.19
C SER A 28 -10.97 -6.40 5.20
N LEU A 29 -12.00 -7.25 5.18
CA LEU A 29 -13.10 -7.14 6.14
C LEU A 29 -12.67 -7.45 7.59
N GLY A 30 -11.44 -7.95 7.79
CA GLY A 30 -11.06 -8.48 9.09
C GLY A 30 -11.82 -9.76 9.38
N GLY A 31 -11.49 -10.44 10.46
CA GLY A 31 -12.03 -11.76 10.74
C GLY A 31 -13.46 -11.80 11.24
N HIS A 32 -14.10 -10.68 11.50
CA HIS A 32 -15.34 -10.71 12.30
C HIS A 32 -16.37 -9.70 11.84
N ILE A 33 -17.01 -9.94 10.71
CA ILE A 33 -18.26 -9.26 10.45
C ILE A 33 -19.39 -10.16 10.90
N GLN A 34 -19.99 -9.81 11.99
CA GLN A 34 -21.20 -10.44 12.49
C GLN A 34 -22.31 -9.42 12.42
N GLY A 35 -23.39 -9.77 11.81
CA GLY A 35 -24.52 -8.88 11.70
C GLY A 35 -25.47 -9.31 10.62
N VAL A 36 -26.52 -8.54 10.44
CA VAL A 36 -27.48 -8.78 9.37
C VAL A 36 -26.88 -8.42 8.02
N SER A 37 -27.45 -8.99 6.97
CA SER A 37 -26.95 -8.80 5.61
C SER A 37 -26.77 -7.35 5.20
N ALA A 38 -27.63 -6.46 5.68
CA ALA A 38 -27.55 -5.04 5.37
C ALA A 38 -26.26 -4.41 5.90
N ASP A 39 -25.87 -4.80 7.12
CA ASP A 39 -24.63 -4.31 7.71
C ASP A 39 -23.40 -4.83 6.95
N MET A 40 -23.46 -6.07 6.49
CA MET A 40 -22.41 -6.67 5.68
C MET A 40 -22.24 -5.95 4.35
N GLU A 41 -23.35 -5.57 3.71
CA GLU A 41 -23.33 -4.82 2.47
C GLU A 41 -22.69 -3.43 2.66
N ILE A 42 -23.03 -2.75 3.75
CA ILE A 42 -22.47 -1.44 4.07
C ILE A 42 -20.95 -1.56 4.29
N HIS A 43 -20.53 -2.57 5.03
CA HIS A 43 -19.09 -2.81 5.25
C HIS A 43 -18.37 -3.15 3.95
N ALA A 44 -18.97 -3.96 3.08
CA ALA A 44 -18.38 -4.30 1.80
C ALA A 44 -18.21 -3.07 0.92
N GLU A 45 -19.20 -2.19 0.86
CA GLU A 45 -19.09 -0.93 0.12
C GLU A 45 -17.99 -0.05 0.68
N GLN A 46 -17.88 0.05 1.99
CA GLN A 46 -16.85 0.86 2.65
C GLN A 46 -15.46 0.33 2.31
N ILE A 47 -15.28 -0.98 2.31
CA ILE A 47 -14.00 -1.59 1.97
C ILE A 47 -13.64 -1.35 0.51
N LEU A 48 -14.60 -1.44 -0.39
CA LEU A 48 -14.36 -1.14 -1.80
C LEU A 48 -13.92 0.31 -2.01
N ARG A 49 -14.53 1.25 -1.30
CA ARG A 49 -14.14 2.66 -1.35
C ARG A 49 -12.72 2.86 -0.81
N THR A 50 -12.42 2.23 0.32
CA THR A 50 -11.10 2.33 0.95
C THR A 50 -10.03 1.72 0.04
N LYS A 51 -10.33 0.60 -0.58
CA LYS A 51 -9.43 -0.06 -1.53
C LYS A 51 -9.12 0.85 -2.72
N GLU A 52 -10.15 1.46 -3.30
CA GLU A 52 -9.99 2.33 -4.45
C GLU A 52 -9.21 3.60 -4.08
N MET A 53 -9.52 4.18 -2.94
CA MET A 53 -8.80 5.35 -2.42
C MET A 53 -7.33 5.03 -2.19
N GLY A 54 -7.05 3.91 -1.54
CA GLY A 54 -5.67 3.48 -1.30
C GLY A 54 -4.92 3.23 -2.60
N ALA A 55 -5.56 2.62 -3.58
CA ALA A 55 -4.95 2.37 -4.88
C ALA A 55 -4.59 3.66 -5.59
N ARG A 56 -5.46 4.66 -5.55
CA ARG A 56 -5.20 5.97 -6.16
C ARG A 56 -4.04 6.68 -5.47
N ILE A 57 -4.02 6.67 -4.15
CA ILE A 57 -2.94 7.30 -3.38
C ILE A 57 -1.60 6.67 -3.73
N LEU A 58 -1.55 5.33 -3.73
CA LEU A 58 -0.32 4.63 -4.09
C LEU A 58 0.08 4.89 -5.54
N ALA A 59 -0.86 4.91 -6.47
CA ALA A 59 -0.55 5.20 -7.86
C ALA A 59 0.07 6.59 -8.02
N GLU A 60 -0.51 7.59 -7.37
CA GLU A 60 0.04 8.95 -7.41
C GLU A 60 1.42 9.05 -6.79
N ASN A 61 1.62 8.40 -5.63
CA ASN A 61 2.87 8.52 -4.89
C ASN A 61 4.00 7.69 -5.48
N THR A 62 3.68 6.61 -6.19
CA THR A 62 4.68 5.71 -6.77
C THR A 62 4.94 5.96 -8.25
N GLY A 63 4.02 6.60 -8.94
CA GLY A 63 4.09 6.75 -10.39
C GLY A 63 3.63 5.51 -11.14
N GLN A 64 3.12 4.48 -10.46
CA GLN A 64 2.57 3.30 -11.12
C GLN A 64 1.16 3.57 -11.62
N THR A 65 0.72 2.77 -12.59
CA THR A 65 -0.66 2.87 -13.07
C THR A 65 -1.60 2.31 -11.99
N ILE A 66 -2.83 2.79 -11.98
CA ILE A 66 -3.81 2.30 -11.02
C ILE A 66 -4.14 0.81 -11.27
N GLU A 67 -4.09 0.37 -12.51
CA GLU A 67 -4.28 -1.03 -12.87
C GLU A 67 -3.19 -1.90 -12.24
N ARG A 68 -1.94 -1.43 -12.25
CA ARG A 68 -0.83 -2.14 -11.63
C ARG A 68 -1.04 -2.27 -10.13
N ILE A 69 -1.43 -1.17 -9.48
CA ILE A 69 -1.69 -1.18 -8.04
C ILE A 69 -2.83 -2.14 -7.71
N ARG A 70 -3.92 -2.10 -8.47
CA ARG A 70 -5.07 -3.00 -8.24
C ARG A 70 -4.66 -4.47 -8.36
N LYS A 71 -3.84 -4.79 -9.33
CA LYS A 71 -3.34 -6.16 -9.53
C LYS A 71 -2.49 -6.60 -8.35
N ASP A 72 -1.58 -5.74 -7.91
CA ASP A 72 -0.66 -6.05 -6.82
C ASP A 72 -1.37 -6.09 -5.47
N PHE A 73 -2.55 -5.47 -5.35
CA PHE A 73 -3.39 -5.53 -4.16
C PHE A 73 -4.13 -6.86 -3.98
N GLU A 74 -4.24 -7.67 -5.02
CA GLU A 74 -5.01 -8.91 -4.95
C GLU A 74 -4.48 -9.90 -3.91
N ARG A 75 -3.20 -9.82 -3.60
CA ARG A 75 -2.57 -10.61 -2.54
C ARG A 75 -1.43 -9.79 -1.95
N ASP A 76 -0.89 -10.27 -0.81
CA ASP A 76 0.23 -9.59 -0.18
C ASP A 76 1.40 -9.49 -1.16
N TYR A 77 1.79 -8.27 -1.47
CA TYR A 77 2.89 -8.01 -2.39
C TYR A 77 4.07 -7.46 -1.62
N TRP A 78 5.07 -8.30 -1.43
CA TRP A 78 6.27 -7.97 -0.70
C TRP A 78 7.36 -7.44 -1.61
N MET A 79 8.04 -6.40 -1.15
CA MET A 79 9.13 -5.79 -1.90
C MET A 79 10.32 -5.59 -0.97
N ASP A 80 11.51 -6.01 -1.44
CA ASP A 80 12.75 -5.67 -0.73
C ASP A 80 13.11 -4.20 -0.98
N ALA A 81 14.28 -3.76 -0.47
CA ALA A 81 14.67 -2.37 -0.58
C ALA A 81 14.82 -1.92 -2.04
N GLU A 82 15.49 -2.71 -2.87
CA GLU A 82 15.71 -2.36 -4.27
C GLU A 82 14.41 -2.34 -5.06
N LYS A 83 13.56 -3.33 -4.85
CA LYS A 83 12.28 -3.39 -5.52
C LYS A 83 11.35 -2.26 -5.11
N SER A 84 11.43 -1.85 -3.85
CA SER A 84 10.67 -0.71 -3.34
C SER A 84 11.05 0.60 -4.04
N ILE A 85 12.33 0.76 -4.39
CA ILE A 85 12.80 1.91 -5.16
C ILE A 85 12.28 1.82 -6.60
N GLU A 86 12.40 0.67 -7.23
CA GLU A 86 11.90 0.47 -8.59
C GLU A 86 10.40 0.70 -8.69
N TYR A 87 9.68 0.26 -7.68
CA TYR A 87 8.22 0.44 -7.63
C TYR A 87 7.84 1.91 -7.42
N GLY A 88 8.70 2.68 -6.75
CA GLY A 88 8.47 4.09 -6.49
C GLY A 88 7.92 4.41 -5.10
N ILE A 89 7.87 3.42 -4.20
CA ILE A 89 7.39 3.65 -2.83
C ILE A 89 8.41 4.43 -2.03
N VAL A 90 9.69 4.18 -2.26
CA VAL A 90 10.79 4.89 -1.61
C VAL A 90 11.78 5.40 -2.64
N ASP A 91 12.66 6.29 -2.24
CA ASP A 91 13.60 6.93 -3.15
C ASP A 91 15.03 6.43 -2.99
N LYS A 92 15.45 6.09 -1.78
CA LYS A 92 16.83 5.75 -1.49
C LYS A 92 16.94 4.69 -0.40
N ILE A 93 18.02 3.93 -0.47
CA ILE A 93 18.39 3.01 0.60
C ILE A 93 19.30 3.77 1.57
N LEU A 94 18.94 3.74 2.86
CA LEU A 94 19.71 4.38 3.91
C LEU A 94 20.69 3.37 4.48
N ASN A 95 21.97 3.47 4.10
CA ASN A 95 23.00 2.51 4.48
C ASN A 95 23.58 2.73 5.87
N LYS A 96 23.38 3.91 6.44
CA LYS A 96 23.89 4.24 7.76
C LYS A 96 22.85 4.96 8.58
N MET A 97 22.76 4.59 9.84
CA MET A 97 22.05 5.42 10.81
C MET A 97 22.99 6.56 11.20
N ALA A 98 22.59 7.74 10.83
CA ALA A 98 23.37 8.92 11.18
C ALA A 98 23.23 9.22 12.67
#